data_b3dcdf68e3800ed8fc31dc6cfc92edec
#
_entry.id   b3dcdf68e3800ed8fc31dc6cfc92edec
#
_cell.length_a   1.000
_cell.length_b   1.000
_cell.length_c   1.000
_cell.angle_alpha   90.00
_cell.angle_beta   90.00
_cell.angle_gamma   90.00
#
_symmetry.space_group_name_H-M   'P 1'
#
loop_
_entity.id
_entity.type
_entity.pdbx_description
1 polymer ?
#
loop_
_entity_poly.entity_id
_entity_poly.type
_entity_poly.pdbx_seq_one_letter_code
_entity_poly.pdbx_strand_id
1 'polypeptide(L)'
;MEMATNDKAYYIKLLIMIGLMFGSLACPPIGGLSQYGTTVVVIFIGIIFGYLNLGMVIPSFMALVALGFSGYNSVSGTLKEALGHSVVLYVFAILILAQTLQDSGVASKLINWLVTLKITKGKPWVLSSMLMVTAYIVSLLVNFVPPCIIIWSMLFELFKTVGYKKGDKWPMIMLAGVLYMSTMGGFVSPFQTGVVGNFGILTAASGGTLTYDPIRYFIWAFICGSVLLALWILFAKYVIKPDVSPLKRDDLFIRDETPLSREQKIVSVIFMIFVVGLLLPSFLPERSFLKAIFVNLDNSGWGLIMVLVAVLVRLKGENIFEFGELFARGVVWDLPIMMGCMFTMATALTDESTGIPAIVVSLIQPLIDNMGLTVFWLFIIFLILLLSNLTNTVAITCIFIPTMYAVASDTGMNLILLTGCINFIGNVCLLSPACCMNSAMLYGKKEWMTNKFCFGFGVFVFVTMYLVMILIGLPLGNLLSYGRYL
;
A
#
# COMPACT_ATOMS: atom_id res chain seq x y z
N MET A 1 32.69 20.91 2.69
CA MET A 1 32.12 21.43 3.96
C MET A 1 30.66 21.02 4.15
N GLU A 2 29.83 20.98 3.09
CA GLU A 2 28.43 20.50 3.16
C GLU A 2 28.28 19.02 3.50
N MET A 3 29.16 18.12 3.00
CA MET A 3 29.11 16.69 3.34
C MET A 3 29.33 16.44 4.83
N ALA A 4 30.29 17.13 5.47
CA ALA A 4 30.62 16.94 6.88
C ALA A 4 29.54 17.48 7.84
N THR A 5 28.71 18.44 7.42
CA THR A 5 27.56 18.93 8.19
C THR A 5 26.38 17.97 8.09
N ASN A 6 26.23 17.27 6.97
CA ASN A 6 25.17 16.28 6.75
C ASN A 6 25.43 15.01 7.59
N ASP A 7 26.67 14.57 7.71
CA ASP A 7 27.06 13.42 8.56
C ASP A 7 26.82 13.69 10.06
N LYS A 8 27.15 14.87 10.54
CA LYS A 8 26.87 15.24 11.96
C LYS A 8 25.39 15.23 12.27
N ALA A 9 24.56 15.77 11.38
CA ALA A 9 23.11 15.77 11.55
C ALA A 9 22.53 14.34 11.55
N TYR A 10 23.05 13.46 10.70
CA TYR A 10 22.68 12.05 10.66
C TYR A 10 23.01 11.33 11.97
N TYR A 11 24.24 11.47 12.48
CA TYR A 11 24.63 10.84 13.75
C TYR A 11 23.89 11.40 14.96
N ILE A 12 23.55 12.68 14.98
CA ILE A 12 22.72 13.27 16.03
C ILE A 12 21.31 12.63 16.03
N LYS A 13 20.67 12.50 14.87
CA LYS A 13 19.37 11.85 14.75
C LYS A 13 19.42 10.38 15.17
N LEU A 14 20.49 9.68 14.78
CA LEU A 14 20.72 8.30 15.18
C LEU A 14 20.87 8.17 16.69
N LEU A 15 21.66 9.02 17.33
CA LEU A 15 21.84 9.04 18.79
C LEU A 15 20.54 9.36 19.53
N ILE A 16 19.73 10.30 19.02
CA ILE A 16 18.41 10.60 19.58
C ILE A 16 17.50 9.37 19.52
N MET A 17 17.44 8.69 18.38
CA MET A 17 16.64 7.47 18.21
C MET A 17 17.09 6.35 19.15
N ILE A 18 18.40 6.10 19.25
CA ILE A 18 18.97 5.11 20.17
C ILE A 18 18.66 5.50 21.63
N GLY A 19 18.84 6.77 21.97
CA GLY A 19 18.53 7.29 23.30
C GLY A 19 17.06 7.13 23.67
N LEU A 20 16.13 7.35 22.74
CA LEU A 20 14.71 7.08 22.94
C LEU A 20 14.45 5.59 23.17
N MET A 21 14.92 4.72 22.27
CA MET A 21 14.61 3.27 22.29
C MET A 21 15.24 2.58 23.50
N PHE A 22 16.52 2.80 23.77
CA PHE A 22 17.23 2.12 24.87
C PHE A 22 17.19 2.89 26.19
N GLY A 23 17.10 4.21 26.15
CA GLY A 23 16.89 5.03 27.34
C GLY A 23 15.54 4.78 28.01
N SER A 24 14.54 4.31 27.24
CA SER A 24 13.22 3.91 27.74
C SER A 24 13.27 2.83 28.79
N LEU A 25 14.28 1.94 28.75
CA LEU A 25 14.45 0.85 29.70
C LEU A 25 14.72 1.35 31.14
N ALA A 26 15.26 2.54 31.27
CA ALA A 26 15.53 3.19 32.56
C ALA A 26 14.44 4.20 32.98
N CYS A 27 13.43 4.45 32.16
CA CYS A 27 12.35 5.39 32.47
C CYS A 27 11.41 4.81 33.52
N PRO A 28 11.03 5.56 34.58
CA PRO A 28 10.00 5.11 35.50
C PRO A 28 8.63 5.03 34.83
N PRO A 29 7.67 4.29 35.42
CA PRO A 29 6.29 4.26 34.93
C PRO A 29 5.68 5.65 34.82
N ILE A 30 5.02 5.96 33.72
CA ILE A 30 4.42 7.26 33.40
C ILE A 30 2.91 7.13 33.24
N GLY A 31 2.15 8.01 33.91
CA GLY A 31 0.75 8.27 33.56
C GLY A 31 -0.22 7.06 33.68
N GLY A 32 0.03 6.13 34.59
CA GLY A 32 -0.81 4.92 34.76
C GLY A 32 -0.36 3.73 33.89
N LEU A 33 0.70 3.87 33.08
CA LEU A 33 1.33 2.77 32.37
C LEU A 33 2.17 1.90 33.32
N SER A 34 2.30 0.62 33.04
CA SER A 34 3.32 -0.20 33.68
C SER A 34 4.73 0.21 33.22
N GLN A 35 5.79 -0.29 33.91
CA GLN A 35 7.17 -0.09 33.46
C GLN A 35 7.35 -0.60 32.03
N TYR A 36 6.82 -1.78 31.74
CA TYR A 36 6.82 -2.37 30.40
C TYR A 36 6.05 -1.50 29.41
N GLY A 37 4.84 -1.02 29.76
CA GLY A 37 4.05 -0.15 28.89
C GLY A 37 4.73 1.18 28.56
N THR A 38 5.38 1.80 29.56
CA THR A 38 6.17 3.02 29.36
C THR A 38 7.30 2.77 28.35
N THR A 39 8.02 1.67 28.51
CA THR A 39 9.11 1.26 27.60
C THR A 39 8.58 1.06 26.17
N VAL A 40 7.47 0.32 25.99
CA VAL A 40 6.85 0.06 24.67
C VAL A 40 6.46 1.36 23.98
N VAL A 41 5.82 2.30 24.69
CA VAL A 41 5.42 3.61 24.12
C VAL A 41 6.63 4.41 23.67
N VAL A 42 7.68 4.48 24.47
CA VAL A 42 8.87 5.28 24.14
C VAL A 42 9.66 4.63 22.99
N ILE A 43 9.77 3.28 22.94
CA ILE A 43 10.32 2.57 21.78
C ILE A 43 9.50 2.92 20.52
N PHE A 44 8.17 2.91 20.61
CA PHE A 44 7.30 3.23 19.49
C PHE A 44 7.49 4.67 18.98
N ILE A 45 7.64 5.64 19.89
CA ILE A 45 8.00 7.02 19.52
C ILE A 45 9.37 7.05 18.82
N GLY A 46 10.33 6.27 19.30
CA GLY A 46 11.64 6.11 18.67
C GLY A 46 11.56 5.54 17.26
N ILE A 47 10.66 4.57 17.00
CA ILE A 47 10.38 4.02 15.66
C ILE A 47 9.85 5.12 14.74
N ILE A 48 8.82 5.85 15.16
CA ILE A 48 8.23 6.93 14.37
C ILE A 48 9.29 7.98 14.03
N PHE A 49 10.06 8.41 15.01
CA PHE A 49 11.16 9.36 14.79
C PHE A 49 12.19 8.82 13.80
N GLY A 50 12.55 7.53 13.92
CA GLY A 50 13.49 6.86 13.04
C GLY A 50 12.97 6.78 11.59
N TYR A 51 11.72 6.40 11.39
CA TYR A 51 11.10 6.32 10.04
C TYR A 51 11.03 7.67 9.34
N LEU A 52 10.80 8.73 10.08
CA LEU A 52 10.77 10.09 9.53
C LEU A 52 12.17 10.64 9.17
N ASN A 53 13.24 10.13 9.78
CA ASN A 53 14.57 10.75 9.71
C ASN A 53 15.70 9.86 9.17
N LEU A 54 15.60 8.53 9.32
CA LEU A 54 16.72 7.59 9.11
C LEU A 54 16.39 6.44 8.15
N GLY A 55 15.15 6.40 7.61
CA GLY A 55 14.65 5.28 6.80
C GLY A 55 14.02 4.18 7.66
N MET A 56 13.70 3.03 7.06
CA MET A 56 12.84 2.02 7.71
C MET A 56 13.63 0.88 8.36
N VAL A 57 14.74 0.44 7.77
CA VAL A 57 15.48 -0.76 8.18
C VAL A 57 16.13 -0.59 9.54
N ILE A 58 16.95 0.46 9.71
CA ILE A 58 17.73 0.69 10.93
C ILE A 58 16.82 0.85 12.14
N PRO A 59 15.78 1.73 12.11
CA PRO A 59 14.86 1.86 13.23
C PRO A 59 14.14 0.57 13.59
N SER A 60 13.74 -0.23 12.59
CA SER A 60 13.05 -1.51 12.79
C SER A 60 13.91 -2.52 13.55
N PHE A 61 15.15 -2.74 13.12
CA PHE A 61 16.06 -3.65 13.83
C PHE A 61 16.39 -3.15 15.24
N MET A 62 16.65 -1.85 15.39
CA MET A 62 16.95 -1.27 16.71
C MET A 62 15.76 -1.40 17.68
N ALA A 63 14.54 -1.19 17.17
CA ALA A 63 13.33 -1.37 17.95
C ALA A 63 13.09 -2.82 18.38
N LEU A 64 13.29 -3.80 17.47
CA LEU A 64 13.20 -5.22 17.80
C LEU A 64 14.19 -5.63 18.88
N VAL A 65 15.42 -5.09 18.82
CA VAL A 65 16.43 -5.34 19.86
C VAL A 65 16.00 -4.67 21.17
N ALA A 66 15.58 -3.41 21.17
CA ALA A 66 15.13 -2.70 22.36
C ALA A 66 13.91 -3.38 23.00
N LEU A 67 12.95 -3.83 22.18
CA LEU A 67 11.79 -4.57 22.66
C LEU A 67 12.16 -5.91 23.29
N GLY A 68 13.21 -6.57 22.78
CA GLY A 68 13.76 -7.79 23.40
C GLY A 68 14.37 -7.58 24.80
N PHE A 69 14.71 -6.33 25.17
CA PHE A 69 15.15 -5.95 26.51
C PHE A 69 14.03 -5.39 27.39
N SER A 70 12.86 -5.11 26.83
CA SER A 70 11.74 -4.47 27.54
C SER A 70 10.97 -5.39 28.51
N GLY A 71 11.21 -6.69 28.45
CA GLY A 71 10.40 -7.69 29.14
C GLY A 71 9.32 -8.34 28.27
N TYR A 72 9.17 -7.91 27.02
CA TYR A 72 8.24 -8.54 26.06
C TYR A 72 8.63 -9.98 25.74
N ASN A 73 9.87 -10.17 25.30
CA ASN A 73 10.43 -11.47 24.93
C ASN A 73 11.96 -11.39 24.99
N SER A 74 12.69 -12.48 24.74
CA SER A 74 14.13 -12.36 24.48
C SER A 74 14.39 -11.71 23.13
N VAL A 75 15.56 -11.09 22.94
CA VAL A 75 15.94 -10.51 21.63
C VAL A 75 15.82 -11.54 20.50
N SER A 76 16.28 -12.77 20.73
CA SER A 76 16.14 -13.85 19.74
C SER A 76 14.67 -14.23 19.49
N GLY A 77 13.83 -14.21 20.53
CA GLY A 77 12.39 -14.45 20.43
C GLY A 77 11.69 -13.38 19.61
N THR A 78 11.97 -12.11 19.90
CA THR A 78 11.43 -10.95 19.17
C THR A 78 11.79 -10.97 17.68
N LEU A 79 13.06 -11.29 17.36
CA LEU A 79 13.50 -11.42 15.97
C LEU A 79 12.86 -12.61 15.25
N LYS A 80 12.70 -13.75 15.92
CA LYS A 80 11.99 -14.92 15.34
C LYS A 80 10.53 -14.61 15.07
N GLU A 81 9.85 -13.95 16.00
CA GLU A 81 8.45 -13.54 15.83
C GLU A 81 8.29 -12.57 14.67
N ALA A 82 9.13 -11.54 14.59
CA ALA A 82 9.10 -10.54 13.55
C ALA A 82 9.36 -11.11 12.15
N LEU A 83 10.46 -11.84 11.96
CA LEU A 83 10.87 -12.34 10.65
C LEU A 83 10.17 -13.64 10.24
N GLY A 84 9.70 -14.42 11.20
CA GLY A 84 8.94 -15.65 10.98
C GLY A 84 7.43 -15.46 10.86
N HIS A 85 6.94 -14.22 10.94
CA HIS A 85 5.51 -13.95 10.81
C HIS A 85 5.01 -14.34 9.42
N SER A 86 3.88 -15.06 9.32
CA SER A 86 3.36 -15.62 8.05
C SER A 86 3.16 -14.53 6.98
N VAL A 87 2.69 -13.35 7.38
CA VAL A 87 2.53 -12.22 6.46
C VAL A 87 3.87 -11.73 5.90
N VAL A 88 4.95 -11.74 6.69
CA VAL A 88 6.29 -11.37 6.22
C VAL A 88 6.79 -12.37 5.18
N LEU A 89 6.62 -13.66 5.44
CA LEU A 89 6.98 -14.73 4.49
C LEU A 89 6.16 -14.62 3.19
N TYR A 90 4.87 -14.31 3.30
CA TYR A 90 4.02 -14.03 2.14
C TYR A 90 4.51 -12.82 1.33
N VAL A 91 4.92 -11.75 2.01
CA VAL A 91 5.44 -10.54 1.35
C VAL A 91 6.71 -10.83 0.54
N PHE A 92 7.61 -11.67 1.05
CA PHE A 92 8.74 -12.15 0.25
C PHE A 92 8.29 -12.84 -1.03
N ALA A 93 7.34 -13.77 -0.93
CA ALA A 93 6.85 -14.53 -2.08
C ALA A 93 6.21 -13.62 -3.15
N ILE A 94 5.34 -12.70 -2.74
CA ILE A 94 4.65 -11.80 -3.70
C ILE A 94 5.60 -10.80 -4.36
N LEU A 95 6.61 -10.27 -3.63
CA LEU A 95 7.61 -9.39 -4.21
C LEU A 95 8.41 -10.10 -5.30
N ILE A 96 8.82 -11.35 -5.06
CA ILE A 96 9.56 -12.16 -6.02
C ILE A 96 8.69 -12.49 -7.25
N LEU A 97 7.44 -12.92 -7.05
CA LEU A 97 6.53 -13.21 -8.16
C LEU A 97 6.17 -11.95 -8.99
N ALA A 98 6.00 -10.81 -8.34
CA ALA A 98 5.81 -9.55 -9.05
C ALA A 98 7.05 -9.17 -9.89
N GLN A 99 8.26 -9.48 -9.41
CA GLN A 99 9.49 -9.25 -10.15
C GLN A 99 9.56 -10.13 -11.42
N THR A 100 9.10 -11.38 -11.36
CA THR A 100 9.06 -12.25 -12.56
C THR A 100 8.18 -11.66 -13.68
N LEU A 101 7.04 -11.04 -13.33
CA LEU A 101 6.19 -10.35 -14.31
C LEU A 101 6.87 -9.13 -14.93
N GLN A 102 7.67 -8.40 -14.16
CA GLN A 102 8.40 -7.24 -14.66
C GLN A 102 9.54 -7.69 -15.59
N ASP A 103 10.38 -8.62 -15.16
CA ASP A 103 11.54 -9.10 -15.91
C ASP A 103 11.14 -9.76 -17.24
N SER A 104 10.02 -10.48 -17.27
CA SER A 104 9.50 -11.10 -18.50
C SER A 104 8.87 -10.10 -19.48
N GLY A 105 8.60 -8.85 -19.07
CA GLY A 105 7.95 -7.84 -19.91
C GLY A 105 6.46 -8.08 -20.18
N VAL A 106 5.81 -9.00 -19.50
CA VAL A 106 4.36 -9.27 -19.62
C VAL A 106 3.54 -8.01 -19.35
N ALA A 107 3.90 -7.24 -18.32
CA ALA A 107 3.19 -6.00 -17.98
C ALA A 107 3.25 -4.99 -19.13
N SER A 108 4.41 -4.81 -19.77
CA SER A 108 4.57 -3.90 -20.91
C SER A 108 3.72 -4.32 -22.12
N LYS A 109 3.67 -5.61 -22.41
CA LYS A 109 2.82 -6.17 -23.48
C LYS A 109 1.34 -5.92 -23.21
N LEU A 110 0.89 -6.14 -21.98
CA LEU A 110 -0.49 -5.91 -21.56
C LEU A 110 -0.86 -4.43 -21.68
N ILE A 111 0.02 -3.53 -21.25
CA ILE A 111 -0.18 -2.08 -21.36
C ILE A 111 -0.30 -1.68 -22.84
N ASN A 112 0.64 -2.10 -23.70
CA ASN A 112 0.60 -1.79 -25.12
C ASN A 112 -0.69 -2.29 -25.76
N TRP A 113 -1.09 -3.52 -25.48
CA TRP A 113 -2.34 -4.10 -26.01
C TRP A 113 -3.58 -3.29 -25.60
N LEU A 114 -3.70 -2.91 -24.31
CA LEU A 114 -4.86 -2.15 -23.80
C LEU A 114 -4.92 -0.73 -24.40
N VAL A 115 -3.79 -0.03 -24.47
CA VAL A 115 -3.73 1.35 -24.97
C VAL A 115 -4.00 1.43 -26.47
N THR A 116 -3.63 0.39 -27.23
CA THR A 116 -3.76 0.35 -28.70
C THR A 116 -5.05 -0.31 -29.21
N LEU A 117 -6.04 -0.50 -28.33
CA LEU A 117 -7.36 -1.02 -28.75
C LEU A 117 -8.00 -0.10 -29.80
N LYS A 118 -8.65 -0.70 -30.80
CA LYS A 118 -9.30 0.04 -31.92
C LYS A 118 -10.26 1.14 -31.45
N ILE A 119 -10.86 0.98 -30.26
CA ILE A 119 -11.83 1.92 -29.69
C ILE A 119 -11.21 3.31 -29.38
N THR A 120 -9.87 3.40 -29.22
CA THR A 120 -9.15 4.64 -28.88
C THR A 120 -8.87 5.53 -30.08
N LYS A 121 -8.87 4.97 -31.30
CA LYS A 121 -8.48 5.66 -32.53
C LYS A 121 -9.39 6.87 -32.81
N GLY A 122 -8.79 8.02 -33.07
CA GLY A 122 -9.50 9.28 -33.37
C GLY A 122 -10.38 9.85 -32.25
N LYS A 123 -10.38 9.25 -31.05
CA LYS A 123 -11.24 9.63 -29.93
C LYS A 123 -10.40 10.03 -28.71
N PRO A 124 -10.00 11.30 -28.56
CA PRO A 124 -9.08 11.77 -27.53
C PRO A 124 -9.47 11.41 -26.10
N TRP A 125 -10.76 11.54 -25.76
CA TRP A 125 -11.24 11.21 -24.41
C TRP A 125 -11.31 9.71 -24.12
N VAL A 126 -11.58 8.91 -25.15
CA VAL A 126 -11.50 7.45 -25.00
C VAL A 126 -10.05 7.01 -24.79
N LEU A 127 -9.11 7.60 -25.55
CA LEU A 127 -7.69 7.37 -25.35
C LEU A 127 -7.23 7.77 -23.94
N SER A 128 -7.57 8.98 -23.50
CA SER A 128 -7.25 9.47 -22.16
C SER A 128 -7.80 8.56 -21.06
N SER A 129 -9.05 8.13 -21.17
CA SER A 129 -9.69 7.20 -20.24
C SER A 129 -9.02 5.84 -20.25
N MET A 130 -8.70 5.31 -21.44
CA MET A 130 -8.04 4.00 -21.57
C MET A 130 -6.65 3.97 -20.97
N LEU A 131 -5.86 5.04 -21.10
CA LEU A 131 -4.56 5.14 -20.43
C LEU A 131 -4.68 5.07 -18.90
N MET A 132 -5.67 5.75 -18.33
CA MET A 132 -5.94 5.72 -16.88
C MET A 132 -6.51 4.37 -16.42
N VAL A 133 -7.46 3.79 -17.20
CA VAL A 133 -8.00 2.45 -16.95
C VAL A 133 -6.89 1.39 -17.04
N THR A 134 -6.01 1.51 -18.03
CA THR A 134 -4.86 0.60 -18.17
C THR A 134 -3.94 0.68 -16.95
N ALA A 135 -3.62 1.92 -16.50
CA ALA A 135 -2.84 2.13 -15.29
C ALA A 135 -3.49 1.46 -14.07
N TYR A 136 -4.79 1.66 -13.90
CA TYR A 136 -5.58 1.07 -12.82
C TYR A 136 -5.58 -0.47 -12.85
N ILE A 137 -5.94 -1.06 -14.00
CA ILE A 137 -6.08 -2.53 -14.15
C ILE A 137 -4.72 -3.24 -14.05
N VAL A 138 -3.67 -2.70 -14.70
CA VAL A 138 -2.36 -3.37 -14.65
C VAL A 138 -1.76 -3.30 -13.25
N SER A 139 -1.99 -2.21 -12.53
CA SER A 139 -1.54 -2.08 -11.14
C SER A 139 -2.27 -3.00 -10.14
N LEU A 140 -3.42 -3.58 -10.51
CA LEU A 140 -4.02 -4.68 -9.73
C LEU A 140 -3.14 -5.94 -9.70
N LEU A 141 -2.38 -6.17 -10.78
CA LEU A 141 -1.58 -7.38 -10.98
C LEU A 141 -0.13 -7.19 -10.58
N VAL A 142 0.39 -5.96 -10.75
CA VAL A 142 1.80 -5.62 -10.50
C VAL A 142 1.87 -4.43 -9.55
N ASN A 143 3.01 -4.21 -8.89
CA ASN A 143 3.22 -2.98 -8.12
C ASN A 143 2.91 -1.74 -8.98
N PHE A 144 2.36 -0.68 -8.38
CA PHE A 144 1.89 0.53 -9.08
C PHE A 144 2.98 1.32 -9.81
N VAL A 145 4.25 1.20 -9.41
CA VAL A 145 5.37 1.99 -9.96
C VAL A 145 5.66 1.64 -11.42
N PRO A 146 5.87 0.36 -11.81
CA PRO A 146 6.19 0.02 -13.19
C PRO A 146 5.12 0.43 -14.20
N PRO A 147 3.81 0.16 -14.02
CA PRO A 147 2.79 0.61 -14.95
C PRO A 147 2.78 2.13 -15.13
N CYS A 148 2.97 2.88 -14.04
CA CYS A 148 3.04 4.34 -14.09
C CYS A 148 4.20 4.82 -14.96
N ILE A 149 5.42 4.28 -14.75
CA ILE A 149 6.62 4.67 -15.50
C ILE A 149 6.49 4.30 -16.98
N ILE A 150 5.99 3.11 -17.30
CA ILE A 150 5.82 2.65 -18.69
C ILE A 150 4.83 3.57 -19.43
N ILE A 151 3.67 3.84 -18.84
CA ILE A 151 2.66 4.69 -19.47
C ILE A 151 3.17 6.15 -19.55
N TRP A 152 3.90 6.64 -18.57
CA TRP A 152 4.54 7.97 -18.63
C TRP A 152 5.56 8.06 -19.76
N SER A 153 6.36 7.02 -19.99
CA SER A 153 7.32 6.99 -21.11
C SER A 153 6.59 7.13 -22.45
N MET A 154 5.51 6.37 -22.63
CA MET A 154 4.65 6.47 -23.83
C MET A 154 4.03 7.87 -23.96
N LEU A 155 3.59 8.47 -22.85
CA LEU A 155 3.04 9.82 -22.84
C LEU A 155 4.07 10.89 -23.19
N PHE A 156 5.30 10.78 -22.70
CA PHE A 156 6.36 11.75 -23.02
C PHE A 156 6.72 11.74 -24.52
N GLU A 157 6.75 10.59 -25.14
CA GLU A 157 6.93 10.47 -26.60
C GLU A 157 5.73 11.08 -27.34
N LEU A 158 4.52 10.78 -26.91
CA LEU A 158 3.30 11.32 -27.48
C LEU A 158 3.27 12.86 -27.35
N PHE A 159 3.62 13.43 -26.18
CA PHE A 159 3.62 14.89 -25.98
C PHE A 159 4.56 15.58 -26.98
N LYS A 160 5.75 15.02 -27.23
CA LYS A 160 6.72 15.54 -28.20
C LYS A 160 6.20 15.43 -29.62
N THR A 161 5.65 14.28 -30.01
CA THR A 161 5.14 14.01 -31.36
C THR A 161 3.94 14.89 -31.71
N VAL A 162 3.09 15.15 -30.74
CA VAL A 162 1.88 15.98 -30.94
C VAL A 162 2.17 17.48 -30.77
N GLY A 163 3.32 17.82 -30.17
CA GLY A 163 3.76 19.20 -30.02
C GLY A 163 3.22 19.93 -28.78
N TYR A 164 2.82 19.21 -27.75
CA TYR A 164 2.46 19.79 -26.46
C TYR A 164 3.67 20.46 -25.79
N LYS A 165 3.38 21.48 -24.99
CA LYS A 165 4.40 22.28 -24.28
C LYS A 165 4.20 22.18 -22.76
N LYS A 166 5.24 22.60 -22.03
CA LYS A 166 5.18 22.71 -20.57
C LYS A 166 4.01 23.61 -20.16
N GLY A 167 3.21 23.14 -19.22
CA GLY A 167 2.05 23.87 -18.69
C GLY A 167 0.75 23.65 -19.47
N ASP A 168 0.79 22.90 -20.58
CA ASP A 168 -0.44 22.48 -21.25
C ASP A 168 -1.26 21.57 -20.33
N LYS A 169 -2.56 21.80 -20.29
CA LYS A 169 -3.44 21.13 -19.33
C LYS A 169 -3.53 19.63 -19.55
N TRP A 170 -3.58 19.15 -20.80
CA TRP A 170 -3.75 17.72 -21.07
C TRP A 170 -2.58 16.86 -20.61
N PRO A 171 -1.30 17.20 -20.90
CA PRO A 171 -0.16 16.50 -20.33
C PRO A 171 -0.18 16.42 -18.79
N MET A 172 -0.50 17.54 -18.12
CA MET A 172 -0.58 17.56 -16.65
C MET A 172 -1.67 16.64 -16.12
N ILE A 173 -2.86 16.64 -16.75
CA ILE A 173 -3.98 15.76 -16.40
C ILE A 173 -3.60 14.28 -16.57
N MET A 174 -2.91 13.97 -17.67
CA MET A 174 -2.54 12.58 -17.96
C MET A 174 -1.47 12.06 -16.99
N LEU A 175 -0.43 12.83 -16.73
CA LEU A 175 0.61 12.42 -15.76
C LEU A 175 0.03 12.24 -14.36
N ALA A 176 -0.79 13.20 -13.90
CA ALA A 176 -1.45 13.12 -12.60
C ALA A 176 -2.44 11.95 -12.53
N GLY A 177 -3.30 11.80 -13.55
CA GLY A 177 -4.31 10.74 -13.60
C GLY A 177 -3.73 9.33 -13.69
N VAL A 178 -2.68 9.13 -14.49
CA VAL A 178 -2.01 7.84 -14.60
C VAL A 178 -1.35 7.45 -13.28
N LEU A 179 -0.64 8.38 -12.61
CA LEU A 179 -0.06 8.11 -11.30
C LEU A 179 -1.13 7.77 -10.26
N TYR A 180 -2.18 8.58 -10.21
CA TYR A 180 -3.30 8.38 -9.28
C TYR A 180 -3.96 7.02 -9.49
N MET A 181 -4.26 6.65 -10.72
CA MET A 181 -4.92 5.40 -11.03
C MET A 181 -4.00 4.19 -10.87
N SER A 182 -2.71 4.30 -11.19
CA SER A 182 -1.74 3.26 -10.85
C SER A 182 -1.69 3.01 -9.34
N THR A 183 -1.61 4.08 -8.55
CA THR A 183 -1.60 3.96 -7.09
C THR A 183 -2.89 3.33 -6.57
N MET A 184 -4.04 3.80 -7.06
CA MET A 184 -5.34 3.21 -6.69
C MET A 184 -5.42 1.73 -7.04
N GLY A 185 -5.01 1.32 -8.25
CA GLY A 185 -4.99 -0.08 -8.65
C GLY A 185 -4.15 -0.94 -7.68
N GLY A 186 -2.99 -0.45 -7.27
CA GLY A 186 -2.16 -1.14 -6.28
C GLY A 186 -2.87 -1.37 -4.94
N PHE A 187 -3.63 -0.39 -4.44
CA PHE A 187 -4.33 -0.53 -3.16
C PHE A 187 -5.74 -1.13 -3.26
N VAL A 188 -6.26 -1.34 -4.44
CA VAL A 188 -7.47 -2.14 -4.68
C VAL A 188 -7.17 -3.63 -4.66
N SER A 189 -5.99 -4.04 -5.09
CA SER A 189 -5.59 -5.44 -5.08
C SER A 189 -5.41 -5.96 -3.65
N PRO A 190 -6.15 -6.98 -3.21
CA PRO A 190 -6.06 -7.50 -1.85
C PRO A 190 -4.74 -8.23 -1.57
N PHE A 191 -3.95 -8.48 -2.59
CA PHE A 191 -2.69 -9.23 -2.50
C PHE A 191 -1.46 -8.33 -2.51
N GLN A 192 -1.61 -7.04 -2.70
CA GLN A 192 -0.50 -6.10 -2.65
C GLN A 192 0.11 -6.01 -1.25
N THR A 193 1.42 -5.87 -1.22
CA THR A 193 2.21 -5.88 0.02
C THR A 193 1.71 -4.89 1.07
N GLY A 194 1.36 -3.66 0.65
CA GLY A 194 0.84 -2.63 1.55
C GLY A 194 -0.51 -3.01 2.18
N VAL A 195 -1.40 -3.61 1.38
CA VAL A 195 -2.73 -4.05 1.85
C VAL A 195 -2.58 -5.19 2.84
N VAL A 196 -1.84 -6.23 2.46
CA VAL A 196 -1.59 -7.40 3.32
C VAL A 196 -0.87 -6.99 4.60
N GLY A 197 0.10 -6.06 4.52
CA GLY A 197 0.82 -5.55 5.68
C GLY A 197 -0.09 -4.85 6.70
N ASN A 198 -0.94 -3.95 6.23
CA ASN A 198 -1.85 -3.22 7.12
C ASN A 198 -2.89 -4.14 7.78
N PHE A 199 -3.44 -5.11 7.04
CA PHE A 199 -4.29 -6.14 7.64
C PHE A 199 -3.51 -7.08 8.56
N GLY A 200 -2.23 -7.34 8.28
CA GLY A 200 -1.34 -8.07 9.17
C GLY A 200 -1.15 -7.38 10.53
N ILE A 201 -1.06 -6.04 10.56
CA ILE A 201 -1.03 -5.27 11.81
C ILE A 201 -2.33 -5.48 12.62
N LEU A 202 -3.49 -5.47 11.96
CA LEU A 202 -4.76 -5.75 12.62
C LEU A 202 -4.82 -7.17 13.15
N THR A 203 -4.39 -8.15 12.36
CA THR A 203 -4.36 -9.57 12.77
C THR A 203 -3.42 -9.76 13.97
N ALA A 204 -2.25 -9.14 13.96
CA ALA A 204 -1.31 -9.17 15.08
C ALA A 204 -1.90 -8.50 16.33
N ALA A 205 -2.48 -7.30 16.20
CA ALA A 205 -3.11 -6.56 17.30
C ALA A 205 -4.28 -7.32 17.93
N SER A 206 -5.00 -8.11 17.14
CA SER A 206 -6.15 -8.92 17.59
C SER A 206 -5.78 -10.33 18.07
N GLY A 207 -4.51 -10.67 18.15
CA GLY A 207 -4.08 -12.05 18.46
C GLY A 207 -4.59 -13.10 17.46
N GLY A 208 -4.77 -12.72 16.19
CA GLY A 208 -5.24 -13.61 15.11
C GLY A 208 -6.76 -13.74 14.98
N THR A 209 -7.55 -13.07 15.80
CA THR A 209 -9.03 -13.19 15.79
C THR A 209 -9.70 -12.42 14.65
N LEU A 210 -9.11 -11.29 14.22
CA LEU A 210 -9.62 -10.48 13.13
C LEU A 210 -8.81 -10.71 11.86
N THR A 211 -9.49 -11.22 10.84
CA THR A 211 -8.95 -11.41 9.50
C THR A 211 -9.87 -10.78 8.47
N TYR A 212 -9.35 -10.41 7.32
CA TYR A 212 -10.16 -9.84 6.24
C TYR A 212 -10.45 -10.88 5.16
N ASP A 213 -11.58 -10.71 4.49
CA ASP A 213 -11.92 -11.48 3.30
C ASP A 213 -11.38 -10.74 2.06
N PRO A 214 -10.40 -11.32 1.32
CA PRO A 214 -9.80 -10.70 0.15
C PRO A 214 -10.78 -10.34 -0.96
N ILE A 215 -11.83 -11.17 -1.17
CA ILE A 215 -12.82 -10.94 -2.22
C ILE A 215 -13.72 -9.77 -1.89
N ARG A 216 -14.21 -9.72 -0.67
CA ARG A 216 -15.06 -8.61 -0.20
C ARG A 216 -14.30 -7.30 -0.19
N TYR A 217 -13.04 -7.33 0.27
CA TYR A 217 -12.15 -6.16 0.17
C TYR A 217 -11.97 -5.72 -1.28
N PHE A 218 -11.68 -6.65 -2.19
CA PHE A 218 -11.50 -6.34 -3.60
C PHE A 218 -12.75 -5.68 -4.21
N ILE A 219 -13.93 -6.25 -4.00
CA ILE A 219 -15.19 -5.70 -4.52
C ILE A 219 -15.40 -4.28 -3.99
N TRP A 220 -15.25 -4.09 -2.69
CA TRP A 220 -15.39 -2.80 -2.03
C TRP A 220 -14.42 -1.75 -2.60
N ALA A 221 -13.12 -2.08 -2.62
CA ALA A 221 -12.08 -1.18 -3.06
C ALA A 221 -12.16 -0.89 -4.57
N PHE A 222 -12.53 -1.91 -5.39
CA PHE A 222 -12.69 -1.77 -6.83
C PHE A 222 -13.84 -0.82 -7.19
N ILE A 223 -14.97 -0.90 -6.50
CA ILE A 223 -16.10 0.02 -6.69
C ILE A 223 -15.69 1.44 -6.30
N CYS A 224 -15.09 1.64 -5.12
CA CYS A 224 -14.62 2.95 -4.68
C CYS A 224 -13.58 3.54 -5.64
N GLY A 225 -12.59 2.75 -6.07
CA GLY A 225 -11.56 3.18 -7.02
C GLY A 225 -12.12 3.51 -8.41
N SER A 226 -13.10 2.73 -8.89
CA SER A 226 -13.78 3.01 -10.16
C SER A 226 -14.58 4.29 -10.13
N VAL A 227 -15.22 4.61 -9.01
CA VAL A 227 -15.91 5.91 -8.83
C VAL A 227 -14.91 7.06 -8.84
N LEU A 228 -13.78 6.93 -8.15
CA LEU A 228 -12.74 7.96 -8.16
C LEU A 228 -12.14 8.17 -9.56
N LEU A 229 -11.93 7.09 -10.31
CA LEU A 229 -11.52 7.15 -11.72
C LEU A 229 -12.54 7.94 -12.56
N ALA A 230 -13.83 7.60 -12.44
CA ALA A 230 -14.90 8.30 -13.16
C ALA A 230 -14.96 9.79 -12.79
N LEU A 231 -14.89 10.12 -11.50
CA LEU A 231 -14.87 11.48 -11.00
C LEU A 231 -13.71 12.29 -11.58
N TRP A 232 -12.50 11.70 -11.62
CA TRP A 232 -11.33 12.37 -12.20
C TRP A 232 -11.48 12.62 -13.70
N ILE A 233 -11.94 11.63 -14.47
CA ILE A 233 -12.17 11.76 -15.92
C ILE A 233 -13.24 12.83 -16.20
N LEU A 234 -14.35 12.82 -15.47
CA LEU A 234 -15.43 13.79 -15.61
C LEU A 234 -14.96 15.20 -15.25
N PHE A 235 -14.24 15.35 -14.14
CA PHE A 235 -13.68 16.64 -13.73
C PHE A 235 -12.69 17.18 -14.76
N ALA A 236 -11.78 16.33 -15.25
CA ALA A 236 -10.83 16.71 -16.30
C ALA A 236 -11.55 17.16 -17.58
N LYS A 237 -12.57 16.40 -17.99
CA LYS A 237 -13.31 16.65 -19.24
C LYS A 237 -14.19 17.91 -19.18
N TYR A 238 -14.94 18.09 -18.08
CA TYR A 238 -16.00 19.12 -18.02
C TYR A 238 -15.57 20.38 -17.26
N VAL A 239 -14.64 20.28 -16.31
CA VAL A 239 -14.18 21.42 -15.48
C VAL A 239 -12.85 21.98 -15.99
N ILE A 240 -11.81 21.15 -16.13
CA ILE A 240 -10.49 21.65 -16.58
C ILE A 240 -10.50 21.96 -18.08
N LYS A 241 -11.21 21.18 -18.88
CA LYS A 241 -11.39 21.35 -20.34
C LYS A 241 -10.07 21.58 -21.08
N PRO A 242 -9.16 20.57 -21.09
CA PRO A 242 -7.91 20.68 -21.83
C PRO A 242 -8.16 20.70 -23.34
N ASP A 243 -7.26 21.30 -24.09
CA ASP A 243 -7.25 21.14 -25.54
C ASP A 243 -6.78 19.73 -25.92
N VAL A 244 -7.67 18.98 -26.52
CA VAL A 244 -7.42 17.61 -27.00
C VAL A 244 -7.46 17.51 -28.53
N SER A 245 -7.57 18.65 -29.23
CA SER A 245 -7.64 18.70 -30.70
C SER A 245 -6.45 18.02 -31.39
N PRO A 246 -5.20 18.16 -30.88
CA PRO A 246 -4.04 17.52 -31.47
C PRO A 246 -4.08 16.00 -31.43
N LEU A 247 -4.95 15.41 -30.58
CA LEU A 247 -5.08 13.95 -30.41
C LEU A 247 -6.11 13.31 -31.33
N LYS A 248 -6.74 14.06 -32.22
CA LYS A 248 -7.70 13.55 -33.21
C LYS A 248 -7.01 12.85 -34.40
N ARG A 249 -5.95 12.09 -34.13
CA ARG A 249 -5.19 11.32 -35.11
C ARG A 249 -5.32 9.83 -34.81
N ASP A 250 -5.26 9.00 -35.85
CA ASP A 250 -5.42 7.54 -35.71
C ASP A 250 -4.09 6.81 -35.49
N ASP A 251 -2.96 7.49 -35.67
CA ASP A 251 -1.59 6.96 -35.69
C ASP A 251 -0.78 7.26 -34.43
N LEU A 252 -1.43 7.60 -33.32
CA LEU A 252 -0.74 8.06 -32.11
C LEU A 252 0.06 6.99 -31.39
N PHE A 253 -0.37 5.74 -31.44
CA PHE A 253 0.32 4.59 -30.86
C PHE A 253 0.39 3.43 -31.85
N ILE A 254 1.57 2.83 -31.91
CA ILE A 254 1.80 1.65 -32.76
C ILE A 254 1.50 0.40 -31.93
N ARG A 255 0.64 -0.46 -32.44
CA ARG A 255 0.32 -1.74 -31.81
C ARG A 255 1.50 -2.69 -31.97
N ASP A 256 1.98 -3.22 -30.85
CA ASP A 256 2.90 -4.34 -30.87
C ASP A 256 2.10 -5.64 -31.16
N GLU A 257 2.15 -6.11 -32.39
CA GLU A 257 1.45 -7.32 -32.84
C GLU A 257 2.27 -8.60 -32.59
N THR A 258 3.47 -8.49 -32.03
CA THR A 258 4.29 -9.68 -31.76
C THR A 258 3.60 -10.56 -30.72
N PRO A 259 3.44 -11.87 -30.97
CA PRO A 259 2.82 -12.76 -30.00
C PRO A 259 3.65 -12.87 -28.72
N LEU A 260 2.99 -13.23 -27.62
CA LEU A 260 3.69 -13.51 -26.37
C LEU A 260 4.74 -14.60 -26.57
N SER A 261 5.95 -14.37 -26.09
CA SER A 261 7.02 -15.36 -26.07
C SER A 261 6.62 -16.58 -25.22
N ARG A 262 7.33 -17.69 -25.37
CA ARG A 262 7.09 -18.88 -24.52
C ARG A 262 7.33 -18.57 -23.05
N GLU A 263 8.35 -17.82 -22.74
CA GLU A 263 8.65 -17.34 -21.40
C GLU A 263 7.49 -16.51 -20.83
N GLN A 264 7.04 -15.49 -21.58
CA GLN A 264 5.93 -14.63 -21.16
C GLN A 264 4.63 -15.42 -20.90
N LYS A 265 4.33 -16.42 -21.70
CA LYS A 265 3.19 -17.32 -21.49
C LYS A 265 3.33 -18.12 -20.20
N ILE A 266 4.51 -18.70 -19.95
CA ILE A 266 4.78 -19.48 -18.74
C ILE A 266 4.63 -18.60 -17.50
N VAL A 267 5.27 -17.42 -17.48
CA VAL A 267 5.20 -16.49 -16.34
C VAL A 267 3.76 -16.04 -16.10
N SER A 268 3.00 -15.72 -17.16
CA SER A 268 1.59 -15.36 -17.05
C SER A 268 0.75 -16.47 -16.42
N VAL A 269 0.99 -17.74 -16.82
CA VAL A 269 0.29 -18.91 -16.27
C VAL A 269 0.65 -19.12 -14.80
N ILE A 270 1.94 -19.04 -14.43
CA ILE A 270 2.39 -19.16 -13.02
C ILE A 270 1.69 -18.10 -12.17
N PHE A 271 1.69 -16.85 -12.61
CA PHE A 271 1.05 -15.77 -11.87
C PHE A 271 -0.47 -15.93 -11.77
N MET A 272 -1.11 -16.40 -12.84
CA MET A 272 -2.54 -16.69 -12.82
C MET A 272 -2.88 -17.81 -11.82
N ILE A 273 -2.10 -18.90 -11.81
CA ILE A 273 -2.26 -19.98 -10.83
C ILE A 273 -2.05 -19.46 -9.41
N PHE A 274 -1.06 -18.60 -9.19
CA PHE A 274 -0.83 -17.96 -7.89
C PHE A 274 -2.07 -17.20 -7.41
N VAL A 275 -2.61 -16.29 -8.24
CA VAL A 275 -3.79 -15.49 -7.90
C VAL A 275 -5.03 -16.38 -7.69
N VAL A 276 -5.25 -17.36 -8.56
CA VAL A 276 -6.36 -18.29 -8.40
C VAL A 276 -6.25 -19.07 -7.10
N GLY A 277 -5.06 -19.54 -6.75
CA GLY A 277 -4.83 -20.26 -5.50
C GLY A 277 -5.07 -19.43 -4.24
N LEU A 278 -4.80 -18.11 -4.28
CA LEU A 278 -5.12 -17.20 -3.17
C LEU A 278 -6.63 -16.99 -3.00
N LEU A 279 -7.39 -17.02 -4.09
CA LEU A 279 -8.84 -16.82 -4.06
C LEU A 279 -9.62 -18.11 -3.84
N LEU A 280 -9.06 -19.25 -4.25
CA LEU A 280 -9.75 -20.54 -4.26
C LEU A 280 -10.33 -20.96 -2.90
N PRO A 281 -9.63 -20.78 -1.77
CA PRO A 281 -10.17 -21.15 -0.45
C PRO A 281 -11.50 -20.48 -0.10
N SER A 282 -11.72 -19.25 -0.58
CA SER A 282 -12.97 -18.50 -0.32
C SER A 282 -14.20 -19.08 -1.02
N PHE A 283 -13.99 -19.89 -2.06
CA PHE A 283 -15.07 -20.53 -2.82
C PHE A 283 -15.28 -22.01 -2.46
N LEU A 284 -14.35 -22.61 -1.72
CA LEU A 284 -14.43 -24.03 -1.37
C LEU A 284 -15.34 -24.25 -0.16
N PRO A 285 -16.13 -25.34 -0.16
CA PRO A 285 -16.92 -25.74 1.01
C PRO A 285 -16.04 -25.96 2.25
N GLU A 286 -16.53 -25.59 3.44
CA GLU A 286 -15.79 -25.66 4.72
C GLU A 286 -15.19 -27.06 5.00
N ARG A 287 -15.90 -28.14 4.62
CA ARG A 287 -15.47 -29.53 4.84
C ARG A 287 -14.68 -30.12 3.67
N SER A 288 -14.28 -29.32 2.69
CA SER A 288 -13.52 -29.80 1.54
C SER A 288 -12.07 -30.13 1.92
N PHE A 289 -11.57 -31.29 1.48
CA PHE A 289 -10.16 -31.67 1.60
C PHE A 289 -9.22 -30.61 0.98
N LEU A 290 -9.59 -30.05 -0.17
CA LEU A 290 -8.83 -28.98 -0.82
C LEU A 290 -8.75 -27.72 0.06
N LYS A 291 -9.86 -27.32 0.71
CA LYS A 291 -9.84 -26.19 1.64
C LYS A 291 -8.89 -26.44 2.80
N ALA A 292 -8.91 -27.65 3.38
CA ALA A 292 -7.99 -28.02 4.46
C ALA A 292 -6.51 -27.91 4.05
N ILE A 293 -6.17 -28.28 2.81
CA ILE A 293 -4.80 -28.12 2.26
C ILE A 293 -4.44 -26.63 2.20
N PHE A 294 -5.28 -25.78 1.59
CA PHE A 294 -5.00 -24.36 1.45
C PHE A 294 -4.95 -23.61 2.79
N VAL A 295 -5.80 -24.00 3.75
CA VAL A 295 -5.76 -23.44 5.10
C VAL A 295 -4.44 -23.81 5.81
N ASN A 296 -3.97 -25.04 5.63
CA ASN A 296 -2.68 -25.48 6.22
C ASN A 296 -1.48 -24.82 5.54
N LEU A 297 -1.50 -24.66 4.22
CA LEU A 297 -0.44 -23.96 3.50
C LEU A 297 -0.37 -22.48 3.88
N ASP A 298 -1.50 -21.87 4.22
CA ASP A 298 -1.66 -20.44 4.33
C ASP A 298 -1.22 -19.71 3.04
N ASN A 299 -1.38 -18.41 2.97
CA ASN A 299 -0.92 -17.59 1.83
C ASN A 299 0.61 -17.61 1.68
N SER A 300 1.33 -17.73 2.80
CA SER A 300 2.80 -17.80 2.81
C SER A 300 3.33 -19.08 2.17
N GLY A 301 2.80 -20.24 2.55
CA GLY A 301 3.19 -21.53 1.98
C GLY A 301 2.81 -21.63 0.50
N TRP A 302 1.61 -21.16 0.12
CA TRP A 302 1.20 -21.10 -1.28
C TRP A 302 2.12 -20.21 -2.10
N GLY A 303 2.44 -19.01 -1.60
CA GLY A 303 3.36 -18.09 -2.25
C GLY A 303 4.74 -18.69 -2.48
N LEU A 304 5.31 -19.34 -1.46
CA LEU A 304 6.62 -20.00 -1.56
C LEU A 304 6.62 -21.15 -2.58
N ILE A 305 5.56 -21.96 -2.63
CA ILE A 305 5.42 -23.00 -3.65
C ILE A 305 5.45 -22.39 -5.05
N MET A 306 4.74 -21.28 -5.27
CA MET A 306 4.70 -20.65 -6.58
C MET A 306 6.04 -19.97 -6.96
N VAL A 307 6.79 -19.45 -6.00
CA VAL A 307 8.17 -19.01 -6.20
C VAL A 307 9.06 -20.17 -6.63
N LEU A 308 8.97 -21.31 -5.94
CA LEU A 308 9.73 -22.51 -6.32
C LEU A 308 9.37 -22.99 -7.72
N VAL A 309 8.08 -23.00 -8.09
CA VAL A 309 7.64 -23.32 -9.45
C VAL A 309 8.26 -22.37 -10.46
N ALA A 310 8.28 -21.05 -10.19
CA ALA A 310 8.87 -20.07 -11.11
C ALA A 310 10.36 -20.30 -11.37
N VAL A 311 11.12 -20.68 -10.33
CA VAL A 311 12.56 -20.94 -10.42
C VAL A 311 12.87 -22.29 -11.05
N LEU A 312 12.04 -23.33 -10.79
CA LEU A 312 12.27 -24.69 -11.30
C LEU A 312 11.89 -24.87 -12.77
N VAL A 313 11.06 -23.96 -13.33
CA VAL A 313 10.66 -24.08 -14.74
C VAL A 313 11.84 -23.74 -15.66
N ARG A 314 12.11 -24.67 -16.58
CA ARG A 314 13.18 -24.57 -17.58
C ARG A 314 12.64 -24.34 -18.98
N LEU A 315 13.36 -23.51 -19.74
CA LEU A 315 13.11 -23.31 -21.15
C LEU A 315 14.40 -23.60 -21.93
N LYS A 316 14.35 -24.54 -22.88
CA LYS A 316 15.51 -24.97 -23.69
C LYS A 316 16.71 -25.49 -22.88
N GLY A 317 16.46 -26.05 -21.67
CA GLY A 317 17.51 -26.61 -20.81
C GLY A 317 18.07 -25.66 -19.77
N GLU A 318 17.73 -24.37 -19.83
CA GLU A 318 18.13 -23.33 -18.87
C GLU A 318 16.96 -22.89 -17.99
N ASN A 319 17.26 -22.49 -16.77
CA ASN A 319 16.24 -21.91 -15.87
C ASN A 319 15.78 -20.55 -16.45
N ILE A 320 14.48 -20.28 -16.39
CA ILE A 320 13.95 -18.97 -16.83
C ILE A 320 14.45 -17.87 -15.86
N PHE A 321 14.52 -18.19 -14.57
CA PHE A 321 14.98 -17.28 -13.54
C PHE A 321 16.02 -17.96 -12.67
N GLU A 322 17.12 -17.27 -12.42
CA GLU A 322 18.14 -17.65 -11.43
C GLU A 322 17.66 -17.24 -10.03
N PHE A 323 17.61 -18.19 -9.08
CA PHE A 323 17.11 -17.94 -7.72
C PHE A 323 17.80 -16.74 -7.06
N GLY A 324 19.14 -16.71 -7.06
CA GLY A 324 19.90 -15.64 -6.41
C GLY A 324 19.66 -14.26 -6.99
N GLU A 325 19.60 -14.15 -8.32
CA GLU A 325 19.32 -12.89 -9.01
C GLU A 325 17.89 -12.41 -8.80
N LEU A 326 16.92 -13.33 -8.84
CA LEU A 326 15.52 -13.03 -8.65
C LEU A 326 15.25 -12.50 -7.23
N PHE A 327 15.86 -13.11 -6.22
CA PHE A 327 15.78 -12.65 -4.84
C PHE A 327 16.49 -11.31 -4.63
N ALA A 328 17.67 -11.12 -5.21
CA ALA A 328 18.44 -9.88 -5.08
C ALA A 328 17.72 -8.67 -5.70
N ARG A 329 17.02 -8.86 -6.83
CA ARG A 329 16.29 -7.80 -7.51
C ARG A 329 14.85 -7.63 -7.05
N GLY A 330 14.18 -8.72 -6.68
CA GLY A 330 12.76 -8.72 -6.33
C GLY A 330 12.47 -8.28 -4.90
N VAL A 331 13.36 -8.58 -3.94
CA VAL A 331 13.11 -8.28 -2.54
C VAL A 331 13.56 -6.86 -2.17
N VAL A 332 12.58 -6.00 -1.93
CA VAL A 332 12.80 -4.69 -1.28
C VAL A 332 12.81 -4.90 0.22
N TRP A 333 14.00 -5.09 0.80
CA TRP A 333 14.20 -5.48 2.21
C TRP A 333 13.58 -4.55 3.23
N ASP A 334 13.40 -3.27 2.90
CA ASP A 334 12.76 -2.28 3.77
C ASP A 334 11.36 -2.72 4.20
N LEU A 335 10.58 -3.32 3.30
CA LEU A 335 9.19 -3.69 3.56
C LEU A 335 9.05 -4.87 4.53
N PRO A 336 9.67 -6.06 4.29
CA PRO A 336 9.55 -7.20 5.19
C PRO A 336 10.07 -6.91 6.60
N ILE A 337 11.20 -6.21 6.71
CA ILE A 337 11.82 -5.88 8.00
C ILE A 337 10.94 -4.92 8.79
N MET A 338 10.46 -3.86 8.14
CA MET A 338 9.53 -2.91 8.74
C MET A 338 8.23 -3.60 9.18
N MET A 339 7.64 -4.44 8.33
CA MET A 339 6.40 -5.15 8.67
C MET A 339 6.58 -6.06 9.87
N GLY A 340 7.64 -6.86 9.89
CA GLY A 340 7.93 -7.72 11.03
C GLY A 340 8.04 -6.93 12.34
N CYS A 341 8.77 -5.82 12.32
CA CYS A 341 8.87 -4.92 13.46
C CYS A 341 7.48 -4.38 13.89
N MET A 342 6.66 -3.97 12.92
CA MET A 342 5.35 -3.39 13.21
C MET A 342 4.36 -4.42 13.75
N PHE A 343 4.39 -5.67 13.30
CA PHE A 343 3.54 -6.73 13.84
C PHE A 343 3.88 -7.02 15.29
N THR A 344 5.16 -7.20 15.60
CA THR A 344 5.60 -7.42 16.98
C THR A 344 5.29 -6.20 17.87
N MET A 345 5.47 -4.99 17.35
CA MET A 345 5.12 -3.78 18.08
C MET A 345 3.61 -3.64 18.31
N ALA A 346 2.77 -4.01 17.31
CA ALA A 346 1.31 -3.99 17.46
C ALA A 346 0.84 -4.95 18.56
N THR A 347 1.42 -6.15 18.63
CA THR A 347 1.16 -7.11 19.72
C THR A 347 1.55 -6.52 21.07
N ALA A 348 2.73 -5.90 21.18
CA ALA A 348 3.17 -5.27 22.42
C ALA A 348 2.30 -4.07 22.86
N LEU A 349 1.82 -3.25 21.91
CA LEU A 349 0.94 -2.12 22.19
C LEU A 349 -0.46 -2.52 22.65
N THR A 350 -0.93 -3.69 22.23
CA THR A 350 -2.27 -4.21 22.58
C THR A 350 -2.26 -5.14 23.79
N ASP A 351 -1.09 -5.43 24.36
CA ASP A 351 -0.96 -6.24 25.57
C ASP A 351 -1.54 -5.48 26.78
N GLU A 352 -2.53 -6.07 27.44
CA GLU A 352 -3.21 -5.49 28.60
C GLU A 352 -2.25 -5.17 29.76
N SER A 353 -1.17 -5.96 29.93
CA SER A 353 -0.18 -5.75 30.99
C SER A 353 0.60 -4.44 30.87
N THR A 354 0.58 -3.80 29.70
CA THR A 354 1.19 -2.48 29.46
C THR A 354 0.42 -1.35 30.12
N GLY A 355 -0.91 -1.48 30.26
CA GLY A 355 -1.83 -0.41 30.64
C GLY A 355 -2.17 0.54 29.47
N ILE A 356 -1.56 0.36 28.28
CA ILE A 356 -1.81 1.20 27.10
C ILE A 356 -3.27 1.12 26.66
N PRO A 357 -3.89 -0.08 26.51
CA PRO A 357 -5.28 -0.18 26.10
C PRO A 357 -6.23 0.60 27.03
N ALA A 358 -6.06 0.51 28.34
CA ALA A 358 -6.89 1.22 29.32
C ALA A 358 -6.80 2.75 29.16
N ILE A 359 -5.59 3.29 28.94
CA ILE A 359 -5.40 4.74 28.73
C ILE A 359 -6.03 5.16 27.41
N VAL A 360 -5.83 4.40 26.34
CA VAL A 360 -6.43 4.69 25.02
C VAL A 360 -7.96 4.73 25.12
N VAL A 361 -8.58 3.75 25.80
CA VAL A 361 -10.03 3.73 26.03
C VAL A 361 -10.46 4.97 26.81
N SER A 362 -9.77 5.31 27.88
CA SER A 362 -10.12 6.49 28.71
C SER A 362 -10.06 7.83 27.95
N LEU A 363 -9.23 7.93 26.92
CA LEU A 363 -9.09 9.14 26.10
C LEU A 363 -10.08 9.19 24.92
N ILE A 364 -10.37 8.04 24.30
CA ILE A 364 -11.16 7.99 23.06
C ILE A 364 -12.64 7.77 23.35
N GLN A 365 -13.00 6.96 24.36
CA GLN A 365 -14.39 6.69 24.69
C GLN A 365 -15.22 7.96 24.93
N PRO A 366 -14.79 8.96 25.69
CA PRO A 366 -15.54 10.20 25.86
C PRO A 366 -15.75 10.99 24.57
N LEU A 367 -14.85 10.88 23.59
CA LEU A 367 -15.03 11.51 22.27
C LEU A 367 -16.15 10.83 21.50
N ILE A 368 -16.21 9.49 21.53
CA ILE A 368 -17.25 8.72 20.88
C ILE A 368 -18.61 8.96 21.52
N ASP A 369 -18.67 8.94 22.85
CA ASP A 369 -19.91 9.17 23.63
C ASP A 369 -20.49 10.56 23.37
N ASN A 370 -19.65 11.58 23.21
CA ASN A 370 -20.07 12.95 22.94
C ASN A 370 -20.48 13.19 21.48
N MET A 371 -19.79 12.55 20.51
CA MET A 371 -20.01 12.79 19.08
C MET A 371 -20.99 11.78 18.45
N GLY A 372 -21.14 10.60 19.04
CA GLY A 372 -21.78 9.45 18.44
C GLY A 372 -20.89 8.77 17.37
N LEU A 373 -21.07 7.48 17.20
CA LEU A 373 -20.21 6.64 16.35
C LEU A 373 -20.14 7.14 14.88
N THR A 374 -21.25 7.63 14.33
CA THR A 374 -21.28 8.12 12.93
C THR A 374 -20.37 9.35 12.74
N VAL A 375 -20.49 10.35 13.62
CA VAL A 375 -19.67 11.56 13.54
C VAL A 375 -18.22 11.24 13.83
N PHE A 376 -17.96 10.30 14.74
CA PHE A 376 -16.62 9.81 15.01
C PHE A 376 -15.97 9.16 13.78
N TRP A 377 -16.72 8.36 12.99
CA TRP A 377 -16.24 7.82 11.71
C TRP A 377 -15.85 8.93 10.73
N LEU A 378 -16.68 9.97 10.58
CA LEU A 378 -16.36 11.10 9.71
C LEU A 378 -15.07 11.81 10.15
N PHE A 379 -14.94 12.03 11.45
CA PHE A 379 -13.75 12.65 12.04
C PHE A 379 -12.49 11.80 11.82
N ILE A 380 -12.54 10.49 12.09
CA ILE A 380 -11.37 9.60 11.94
C ILE A 380 -10.93 9.52 10.47
N ILE A 381 -11.85 9.38 9.52
CA ILE A 381 -11.49 9.36 8.08
C ILE A 381 -10.85 10.69 7.68
N PHE A 382 -11.38 11.82 8.12
CA PHE A 382 -10.77 13.13 7.86
C PHE A 382 -9.37 13.23 8.46
N LEU A 383 -9.20 12.79 9.70
CA LEU A 383 -7.93 12.83 10.42
C LEU A 383 -6.87 11.94 9.73
N ILE A 384 -7.23 10.73 9.32
CA ILE A 384 -6.34 9.83 8.57
C ILE A 384 -5.90 10.49 7.26
N LEU A 385 -6.82 11.04 6.48
CA LEU A 385 -6.50 11.76 5.24
C LEU A 385 -5.57 12.95 5.48
N LEU A 386 -5.85 13.74 6.50
CA LEU A 386 -5.05 14.90 6.83
C LEU A 386 -3.63 14.50 7.24
N LEU A 387 -3.52 13.57 8.19
CA LEU A 387 -2.23 13.10 8.70
C LEU A 387 -1.42 12.38 7.64
N SER A 388 -2.04 11.60 6.76
CA SER A 388 -1.36 10.93 5.65
C SER A 388 -0.71 11.91 4.68
N ASN A 389 -1.28 13.11 4.53
CA ASN A 389 -0.68 14.16 3.71
C ASN A 389 0.43 14.98 4.43
N LEU A 390 0.60 14.77 5.74
CA LEU A 390 1.64 15.44 6.54
C LEU A 390 2.80 14.49 6.91
N THR A 391 2.52 13.18 6.98
CA THR A 391 3.48 12.17 7.46
C THR A 391 3.37 10.86 6.67
N ASN A 392 4.25 9.91 6.96
CA ASN A 392 4.26 8.61 6.31
C ASN A 392 3.03 7.77 6.73
N THR A 393 2.32 7.20 5.75
CA THR A 393 1.12 6.37 5.94
C THR A 393 1.37 5.17 6.85
N VAL A 394 2.55 4.58 6.79
CA VAL A 394 2.90 3.43 7.64
C VAL A 394 2.85 3.81 9.12
N ALA A 395 3.40 4.97 9.47
CA ALA A 395 3.34 5.47 10.85
C ALA A 395 1.88 5.63 11.32
N ILE A 396 1.01 6.13 10.44
CA ILE A 396 -0.42 6.28 10.74
C ILE A 396 -1.08 4.93 10.98
N THR A 397 -0.84 3.96 10.10
CA THR A 397 -1.39 2.61 10.24
C THR A 397 -1.00 1.98 11.56
N CYS A 398 0.29 2.09 11.92
CA CYS A 398 0.83 1.53 13.16
C CYS A 398 0.28 2.20 14.43
N ILE A 399 -0.13 3.46 14.33
CA ILE A 399 -0.78 4.17 15.45
C ILE A 399 -2.26 3.82 15.52
N PHE A 400 -2.98 4.00 14.40
CA PHE A 400 -4.43 3.94 14.40
C PHE A 400 -4.97 2.52 14.62
N ILE A 401 -4.38 1.50 14.01
CA ILE A 401 -4.94 0.15 14.10
C ILE A 401 -4.88 -0.40 15.52
N PRO A 402 -3.73 -0.46 16.23
CA PRO A 402 -3.70 -0.93 17.61
C PRO A 402 -4.51 -0.05 18.56
N THR A 403 -4.46 1.28 18.36
CA THR A 403 -5.23 2.24 19.19
C THR A 403 -6.73 2.03 19.06
N MET A 404 -7.23 1.87 17.83
CA MET A 404 -8.65 1.63 17.61
C MET A 404 -9.07 0.22 18.01
N TYR A 405 -8.17 -0.75 17.97
CA TYR A 405 -8.44 -2.10 18.47
C TYR A 405 -8.78 -2.08 19.96
N ALA A 406 -8.05 -1.31 20.76
CA ALA A 406 -8.31 -1.18 22.18
C ALA A 406 -9.72 -0.62 22.52
N VAL A 407 -10.31 0.17 21.61
CA VAL A 407 -11.61 0.84 21.85
C VAL A 407 -12.77 0.11 21.13
N ALA A 408 -12.46 -0.76 20.19
CA ALA A 408 -13.47 -1.33 19.29
C ALA A 408 -14.46 -2.27 19.99
N SER A 409 -14.00 -3.02 21.02
CA SER A 409 -14.86 -3.91 21.83
C SER A 409 -16.02 -3.17 22.45
N ASP A 410 -15.79 -1.95 22.93
CA ASP A 410 -16.77 -1.16 23.66
C ASP A 410 -17.66 -0.31 22.74
N THR A 411 -17.17 0.01 21.55
CA THR A 411 -17.86 0.93 20.62
C THR A 411 -18.58 0.23 19.48
N GLY A 412 -18.33 -1.07 19.27
CA GLY A 412 -18.84 -1.80 18.11
C GLY A 412 -18.28 -1.32 16.76
N MET A 413 -17.13 -0.64 16.77
CA MET A 413 -16.47 -0.15 15.56
C MET A 413 -15.95 -1.30 14.71
N ASN A 414 -16.27 -1.26 13.41
CA ASN A 414 -15.77 -2.23 12.45
C ASN A 414 -14.31 -1.96 12.07
N LEU A 415 -13.37 -2.62 12.73
CA LEU A 415 -11.93 -2.43 12.53
C LEU A 415 -11.43 -2.93 11.18
N ILE A 416 -12.04 -3.96 10.62
CA ILE A 416 -11.67 -4.47 9.29
C ILE A 416 -11.99 -3.41 8.25
N LEU A 417 -13.17 -2.78 8.35
CA LEU A 417 -13.54 -1.67 7.48
C LEU A 417 -12.63 -0.44 7.69
N LEU A 418 -12.31 -0.11 8.94
CA LEU A 418 -11.38 0.98 9.25
C LEU A 418 -10.00 0.73 8.62
N THR A 419 -9.47 -0.47 8.78
CA THR A 419 -8.19 -0.87 8.17
C THR A 419 -8.26 -0.79 6.64
N GLY A 420 -9.36 -1.21 6.04
CA GLY A 420 -9.62 -1.04 4.61
C GLY A 420 -9.64 0.43 4.19
N CYS A 421 -10.29 1.30 4.96
CA CYS A 421 -10.26 2.74 4.72
C CYS A 421 -8.83 3.30 4.82
N ILE A 422 -8.07 2.96 5.87
CA ILE A 422 -6.68 3.39 6.02
C ILE A 422 -5.84 2.97 4.82
N ASN A 423 -5.97 1.71 4.36
CA ASN A 423 -5.29 1.22 3.17
C ASN A 423 -5.59 2.06 1.93
N PHE A 424 -6.86 2.35 1.73
CA PHE A 424 -7.33 2.96 0.50
C PHE A 424 -7.03 4.47 0.45
N ILE A 425 -7.24 5.19 1.56
CA ILE A 425 -7.07 6.65 1.61
C ILE A 425 -5.67 7.08 2.05
N GLY A 426 -5.03 6.30 2.90
CA GLY A 426 -3.74 6.66 3.51
C GLY A 426 -2.57 6.68 2.52
N ASN A 427 -2.65 5.91 1.45
CA ASN A 427 -1.55 5.74 0.50
C ASN A 427 -1.59 6.67 -0.71
N VAL A 428 -2.59 7.56 -0.79
CA VAL A 428 -2.74 8.52 -1.89
C VAL A 428 -2.64 9.95 -1.38
N CYS A 429 -1.44 10.32 -0.97
CA CYS A 429 -1.12 11.62 -0.41
C CYS A 429 -0.43 12.46 -1.48
N LEU A 430 -1.08 13.51 -1.98
CA LEU A 430 -0.61 14.29 -3.13
C LEU A 430 -0.60 15.82 -2.88
N LEU A 431 -0.82 16.26 -1.63
CA LEU A 431 -0.83 17.69 -1.30
C LEU A 431 0.58 18.30 -1.26
N SER A 432 1.59 17.52 -0.85
CA SER A 432 2.97 17.98 -0.69
C SER A 432 3.94 17.00 -1.35
N PRO A 433 5.05 17.45 -1.94
CA PRO A 433 6.06 16.56 -2.49
C PRO A 433 6.74 15.66 -1.43
N ALA A 434 6.62 16.01 -0.15
CA ALA A 434 7.27 15.31 0.96
C ALA A 434 6.40 14.20 1.57
N CYS A 435 5.10 14.11 1.23
CA CYS A 435 4.21 13.16 1.91
C CYS A 435 4.46 11.69 1.51
N CYS A 436 4.76 11.42 0.25
CA CYS A 436 5.05 10.06 -0.21
C CYS A 436 5.84 10.04 -1.51
N MET A 437 6.37 8.86 -1.87
CA MET A 437 7.11 8.65 -3.11
C MET A 437 6.29 9.05 -4.35
N ASN A 438 5.00 8.75 -4.38
CA ASN A 438 4.12 9.09 -5.51
C ASN A 438 4.01 10.59 -5.72
N SER A 439 3.88 11.34 -4.63
CA SER A 439 3.86 12.79 -4.67
C SER A 439 5.20 13.34 -5.16
N ALA A 440 6.31 12.84 -4.63
CA ALA A 440 7.65 13.24 -5.08
C ALA A 440 7.85 12.96 -6.59
N MET A 441 7.36 11.81 -7.09
CA MET A 441 7.39 11.49 -8.52
C MET A 441 6.62 12.52 -9.36
N LEU A 442 5.43 12.94 -8.93
CA LEU A 442 4.60 13.90 -9.65
C LEU A 442 5.23 15.30 -9.66
N TYR A 443 5.58 15.81 -8.48
CA TYR A 443 6.20 17.13 -8.33
C TYR A 443 7.60 17.21 -8.96
N GLY A 444 8.29 16.06 -9.08
CA GLY A 444 9.59 15.95 -9.73
C GLY A 444 9.56 16.14 -11.26
N LYS A 445 8.42 15.99 -11.92
CA LYS A 445 8.29 16.16 -13.39
C LYS A 445 8.15 17.62 -13.81
N LYS A 446 9.07 18.47 -13.37
CA LYS A 446 9.10 19.93 -13.60
C LYS A 446 9.08 20.35 -15.07
N GLU A 447 9.43 19.44 -15.99
CA GLU A 447 9.36 19.68 -17.43
C GLU A 447 7.91 19.82 -17.93
N TRP A 448 6.97 19.12 -17.29
CA TRP A 448 5.56 19.06 -17.70
C TRP A 448 4.60 19.58 -16.65
N MET A 449 4.95 19.46 -15.37
CA MET A 449 4.08 19.78 -14.24
C MET A 449 4.38 21.16 -13.65
N THR A 450 3.33 21.82 -13.14
CA THR A 450 3.46 23.03 -12.33
C THR A 450 3.05 22.74 -10.89
N ASN A 451 3.74 23.34 -9.91
CA ASN A 451 3.42 23.14 -8.49
C ASN A 451 1.97 23.50 -8.17
N LYS A 452 1.44 24.56 -8.82
CA LYS A 452 0.04 24.98 -8.66
C LYS A 452 -0.94 23.89 -9.08
N PHE A 453 -0.67 23.24 -10.22
CA PHE A 453 -1.51 22.14 -10.70
C PHE A 453 -1.40 20.91 -9.78
N CYS A 454 -0.19 20.52 -9.37
CA CYS A 454 0.03 19.39 -8.46
C CYS A 454 -0.73 19.59 -7.14
N PHE A 455 -0.62 20.77 -6.53
CA PHE A 455 -1.34 21.10 -5.29
C PHE A 455 -2.86 21.08 -5.51
N GLY A 456 -3.37 21.73 -6.57
CA GLY A 456 -4.80 21.73 -6.89
C GLY A 456 -5.34 20.31 -7.16
N PHE A 457 -4.54 19.46 -7.81
CA PHE A 457 -4.86 18.04 -7.99
C PHE A 457 -4.87 17.30 -6.66
N GLY A 458 -3.89 17.53 -5.79
CA GLY A 458 -3.87 16.97 -4.44
C GLY A 458 -5.10 17.34 -3.62
N VAL A 459 -5.55 18.59 -3.68
CA VAL A 459 -6.80 19.05 -3.03
C VAL A 459 -8.02 18.33 -3.63
N PHE A 460 -8.09 18.19 -4.96
CA PHE A 460 -9.16 17.42 -5.60
C PHE A 460 -9.20 15.99 -5.12
N VAL A 461 -8.05 15.31 -5.07
CA VAL A 461 -7.93 13.91 -4.59
C VAL A 461 -8.36 13.83 -3.14
N PHE A 462 -7.89 14.73 -2.27
CA PHE A 462 -8.25 14.75 -0.85
C PHE A 462 -9.77 14.86 -0.65
N VAL A 463 -10.41 15.82 -1.31
CA VAL A 463 -11.85 16.06 -1.18
C VAL A 463 -12.66 14.89 -1.75
N THR A 464 -12.30 14.41 -2.94
CA THR A 464 -13.06 13.33 -3.59
C THR A 464 -12.89 12.01 -2.84
N MET A 465 -11.70 11.71 -2.31
CA MET A 465 -11.49 10.54 -1.45
C MET A 465 -12.32 10.59 -0.17
N TYR A 466 -12.32 11.73 0.50
CA TYR A 466 -13.14 11.92 1.69
C TYR A 466 -14.63 11.68 1.39
N LEU A 467 -15.15 12.32 0.35
CA LEU A 467 -16.55 12.18 -0.04
C LEU A 467 -16.90 10.75 -0.47
N VAL A 468 -16.06 10.10 -1.28
CA VAL A 468 -16.31 8.73 -1.72
C VAL A 468 -16.26 7.76 -0.55
N MET A 469 -15.34 7.92 0.41
CA MET A 469 -15.31 7.09 1.60
C MET A 469 -16.57 7.22 2.44
N ILE A 470 -17.06 8.42 2.66
CA ILE A 470 -18.26 8.65 3.47
C ILE A 470 -19.53 8.19 2.76
N LEU A 471 -19.68 8.57 1.50
CA LEU A 471 -20.95 8.36 0.77
C LEU A 471 -21.06 6.95 0.19
N ILE A 472 -19.96 6.29 -0.10
CA ILE A 472 -19.93 4.99 -0.77
C ILE A 472 -19.16 3.97 0.07
N GLY A 473 -17.95 4.30 0.51
CA GLY A 473 -17.05 3.36 1.19
C GLY A 473 -17.64 2.81 2.49
N LEU A 474 -18.11 3.66 3.39
CA LEU A 474 -18.71 3.23 4.65
C LEU A 474 -20.03 2.46 4.42
N PRO A 475 -21.02 2.97 3.65
CA PRO A 475 -22.26 2.23 3.42
C PRO A 475 -22.04 0.89 2.72
N LEU A 476 -21.18 0.87 1.69
CA LEU A 476 -20.86 -0.35 0.93
C LEU A 476 -20.10 -1.36 1.79
N GLY A 477 -19.16 -0.91 2.61
CA GLY A 477 -18.40 -1.76 3.53
C GLY A 477 -19.32 -2.45 4.55
N ASN A 478 -20.29 -1.72 5.08
CA ASN A 478 -21.29 -2.28 6.00
C ASN A 478 -22.24 -3.25 5.27
N LEU A 479 -22.65 -2.93 4.03
CA LEU A 479 -23.54 -3.78 3.22
C LEU A 479 -22.89 -5.12 2.87
N LEU A 480 -21.61 -5.11 2.49
CA LEU A 480 -20.85 -6.31 2.15
C LEU A 480 -20.51 -7.17 3.37
N SER A 481 -20.95 -6.77 4.57
CA SER A 481 -20.50 -7.37 5.84
C SER A 481 -18.98 -7.48 5.92
N TYR A 482 -18.28 -6.52 5.28
CA TYR A 482 -16.85 -6.42 5.29
C TYR A 482 -16.40 -6.03 6.69
N GLY A 483 -16.21 -7.07 7.53
CA GLY A 483 -15.81 -6.92 8.91
C GLY A 483 -16.94 -6.73 9.92
N ARG A 484 -18.05 -7.45 9.82
CA ARG A 484 -18.88 -7.66 11.01
C ARG A 484 -18.11 -8.55 11.98
N TYR A 485 -18.09 -8.17 13.25
CA TYR A 485 -17.76 -9.10 14.33
C TYR A 485 -18.76 -10.26 14.25
N LEU A 486 -18.23 -11.48 14.21
CA LEU A 486 -19.01 -12.69 14.46
C LEU A 486 -19.26 -12.81 15.95
#